data_948ee0e46d556cabb98586971a2f229c
#
_entry.id   948ee0e46d556cabb98586971a2f229c
#
_cell.length_a   1.000
_cell.length_b   1.000
_cell.length_c   1.000
_cell.angle_alpha   90.00
_cell.angle_beta   90.00
_cell.angle_gamma   90.00
#
_symmetry.space_group_name_H-M   'P 1'
#
loop_
_entity.id
_entity.type
_entity.pdbx_description
1 polymer ?
#
loop_
_entity_poly.entity_id
_entity_poly.type
_entity_poly.pdbx_seq_one_letter_code
_entity_poly.pdbx_strand_id
1 'polypeptide(L)'
;GLGDVYKRQRRGIAYAYSDKYRKKTLRLGDLLHLNEKRVQDRLHMILESKNLELGGCYHQEPMSYDALLEWCRMQAGQFAPYICDVGAFLQQAHDSGKRIVLEAQLGAMRDIDYGIFPFTSSSNTLAAYAPLGAGIPNCRLDHVVGVLKAYSTCVGAGPFAAENAMSED
;
A
#
# COMPACT_ATOMS: atom_id res chain seq x y z
N GLY A 1 3.12 -8.94 12.58
CA GLY A 1 4.26 -8.06 12.85
C GLY A 1 3.87 -6.94 13.80
N LEU A 2 4.85 -6.20 14.36
CA LEU A 2 4.59 -5.09 15.30
C LEU A 2 3.63 -4.05 14.71
N GLY A 3 3.69 -3.77 13.41
CA GLY A 3 2.78 -2.84 12.74
C GLY A 3 1.30 -3.26 12.78
N ASP A 4 1.01 -4.55 12.82
CA ASP A 4 -0.37 -5.05 12.93
C ASP A 4 -0.89 -5.02 14.38
N VAL A 5 0.00 -4.97 15.36
CA VAL A 5 -0.36 -4.82 16.78
C VAL A 5 -0.91 -3.41 17.03
N TYR A 6 -0.33 -2.41 16.39
CA TYR A 6 -0.72 -1.01 16.56
C TYR A 6 -1.90 -0.58 15.67
N LYS A 7 -2.12 -1.25 14.54
CA LYS A 7 -3.29 -1.04 13.67
C LYS A 7 -4.14 -2.31 13.61
N ARG A 8 -5.25 -2.32 14.30
CA ARG A 8 -6.19 -3.46 14.35
C ARG A 8 -6.88 -3.81 13.03
N GLN A 9 -6.53 -3.17 11.92
CA GLN A 9 -7.23 -3.39 10.64
C GLN A 9 -6.91 -4.71 9.95
N ARG A 10 -5.79 -5.36 10.26
CA ARG A 10 -5.35 -6.67 9.71
C ARG A 10 -5.53 -6.79 8.18
N ARG A 11 -5.26 -5.70 7.45
CA ARG A 11 -5.45 -5.61 6.00
C ARG A 11 -4.20 -5.97 5.19
N GLY A 12 -3.12 -6.40 5.83
CA GLY A 12 -1.88 -6.80 5.18
C GLY A 12 -1.05 -5.65 4.58
N ILE A 13 -1.37 -4.40 4.89
CA ILE A 13 -0.69 -3.23 4.28
C ILE A 13 0.80 -3.19 4.63
N ALA A 14 1.16 -3.44 5.89
CA ALA A 14 2.57 -3.45 6.31
C ALA A 14 3.37 -4.53 5.56
N TYR A 15 2.81 -5.72 5.39
CA TYR A 15 3.44 -6.80 4.64
C TYR A 15 3.58 -6.45 3.16
N ALA A 16 2.56 -5.88 2.54
CA ALA A 16 2.61 -5.46 1.14
C ALA A 16 3.72 -4.43 0.88
N TYR A 17 3.85 -3.43 1.76
CA TYR A 17 4.93 -2.44 1.66
C TYR A 17 6.30 -3.06 1.93
N SER A 18 6.44 -3.90 2.96
CA SER A 18 7.68 -4.64 3.24
C SER A 18 8.12 -5.47 2.04
N ASP A 19 7.21 -6.25 1.46
CA ASP A 19 7.51 -7.10 0.31
C ASP A 19 7.84 -6.28 -0.95
N LYS A 20 7.19 -5.12 -1.13
CA LYS A 20 7.52 -4.17 -2.21
C LYS A 20 9.00 -3.74 -2.12
N TYR A 21 9.46 -3.30 -0.95
CA TYR A 21 10.85 -2.85 -0.76
C TYR A 21 11.86 -4.00 -0.78
N ARG A 22 11.47 -5.16 -0.30
CA ARG A 22 12.26 -6.41 -0.45
C ARG A 22 12.25 -6.95 -1.88
N LYS A 23 11.44 -6.39 -2.80
CA LYS A 23 11.25 -6.84 -4.18
C LYS A 23 10.76 -8.29 -4.29
N LYS A 24 10.02 -8.76 -3.28
CA LYS A 24 9.43 -10.10 -3.18
C LYS A 24 7.92 -10.04 -3.34
N THR A 25 7.46 -9.43 -4.42
CA THR A 25 6.03 -9.29 -4.72
C THR A 25 5.77 -9.39 -6.22
N LEU A 26 4.51 -9.62 -6.59
CA LEU A 26 4.02 -9.41 -7.95
C LEU A 26 3.53 -7.96 -8.10
N ARG A 27 3.64 -7.46 -9.32
CA ARG A 27 2.93 -6.26 -9.76
C ARG A 27 1.60 -6.69 -10.39
N LEU A 28 0.58 -5.81 -10.41
CA LEU A 28 -0.69 -6.13 -11.07
C LEU A 28 -0.50 -6.54 -12.54
N GLY A 29 0.45 -5.91 -13.25
CA GLY A 29 0.79 -6.29 -14.62
C GLY A 29 1.26 -7.73 -14.77
N ASP A 30 1.88 -8.33 -13.76
CA ASP A 30 2.29 -9.73 -13.81
C ASP A 30 1.10 -10.69 -13.90
N LEU A 31 -0.09 -10.28 -13.45
CA LEU A 31 -1.32 -11.08 -13.56
C LEU A 31 -1.72 -11.36 -15.03
N LEU A 32 -1.32 -10.49 -15.96
CA LEU A 32 -1.53 -10.69 -17.39
C LEU A 32 -0.58 -11.74 -18.00
N HIS A 33 0.43 -12.16 -17.25
CA HIS A 33 1.55 -12.97 -17.70
C HIS A 33 1.76 -14.24 -16.85
N LEU A 34 0.71 -14.76 -16.20
CA LEU A 34 0.78 -15.91 -15.29
C LEU A 34 1.30 -17.21 -15.93
N ASN A 35 1.25 -17.31 -17.25
CA ASN A 35 1.79 -18.46 -17.98
C ASN A 35 3.29 -18.31 -18.33
N GLU A 36 3.88 -17.14 -18.11
CA GLU A 36 5.30 -16.93 -18.38
C GLU A 36 6.14 -17.52 -17.24
N LYS A 37 7.22 -18.22 -17.63
CA LYS A 37 8.13 -18.85 -16.66
C LYS A 37 8.68 -17.86 -15.62
N ARG A 38 9.03 -16.65 -16.01
CA ARG A 38 9.53 -15.62 -15.08
C ARG A 38 8.54 -15.27 -13.97
N VAL A 39 7.22 -15.27 -14.28
CA VAL A 39 6.16 -14.96 -13.30
C VAL A 39 5.93 -16.17 -12.40
N GLN A 40 5.94 -17.38 -12.96
CA GLN A 40 5.81 -18.61 -12.20
C GLN A 40 6.98 -18.82 -11.23
N ASP A 41 8.22 -18.61 -11.69
CA ASP A 41 9.41 -18.69 -10.84
C ASP A 41 9.33 -17.68 -9.68
N ARG A 42 8.83 -16.46 -9.96
CA ARG A 42 8.61 -15.43 -8.92
C ARG A 42 7.52 -15.84 -7.94
N LEU A 43 6.41 -16.42 -8.40
CA LEU A 43 5.35 -16.94 -7.55
C LEU A 43 5.86 -18.05 -6.62
N HIS A 44 6.68 -18.97 -7.15
CA HIS A 44 7.32 -20.01 -6.33
C HIS A 44 8.20 -19.42 -5.22
N MET A 45 9.07 -18.46 -5.58
CA MET A 45 9.96 -17.79 -4.62
C MET A 45 9.17 -17.03 -3.53
N ILE A 46 8.08 -16.36 -3.90
CA ILE A 46 7.21 -15.65 -2.96
C ILE A 46 6.53 -16.65 -2.02
N LEU A 47 5.93 -17.69 -2.58
CA LEU A 47 5.22 -18.72 -1.83
C LEU A 47 6.14 -19.43 -0.83
N GLU A 48 7.32 -19.84 -1.26
CA GLU A 48 8.32 -20.48 -0.40
C GLU A 48 8.69 -19.59 0.79
N SER A 49 8.99 -18.30 0.54
CA SER A 49 9.28 -17.33 1.58
C SER A 49 8.09 -17.13 2.55
N LYS A 50 6.86 -17.09 2.03
CA LYS A 50 5.66 -16.93 2.85
C LYS A 50 5.32 -18.17 3.65
N ASN A 51 5.49 -19.34 3.09
CA ASN A 51 5.27 -20.61 3.81
C ASN A 51 6.26 -20.80 4.95
N LEU A 52 7.52 -20.35 4.79
CA LEU A 52 8.47 -20.30 5.90
C LEU A 52 8.00 -19.36 7.03
N GLU A 53 7.46 -18.19 6.69
CA GLU A 53 6.88 -17.26 7.68
C GLU A 53 5.64 -17.88 8.34
N LEU A 54 4.73 -18.49 7.56
CA LEU A 54 3.50 -19.11 8.06
C LEU A 54 3.82 -20.27 9.05
N GLY A 55 4.68 -21.18 8.66
CA GLY A 55 5.05 -22.31 9.52
C GLY A 55 5.88 -21.88 10.72
N GLY A 56 6.97 -21.11 10.50
CA GLY A 56 7.93 -20.79 11.55
C GLY A 56 7.47 -19.74 12.55
N CYS A 57 6.72 -18.73 12.09
CA CYS A 57 6.30 -17.61 12.95
C CYS A 57 4.84 -17.69 13.41
N TYR A 58 3.99 -18.28 12.61
CA TYR A 58 2.54 -18.28 12.85
C TYR A 58 1.95 -19.65 13.12
N HIS A 59 2.73 -20.71 12.99
CA HIS A 59 2.30 -22.10 13.17
C HIS A 59 1.05 -22.45 12.35
N GLN A 60 1.01 -21.94 11.11
CA GLN A 60 -0.07 -22.15 10.16
C GLN A 60 0.36 -23.12 9.07
N GLU A 61 -0.61 -23.82 8.50
CA GLU A 61 -0.38 -24.72 7.38
C GLU A 61 0.12 -23.94 6.14
N PRO A 62 1.03 -24.53 5.37
CA PRO A 62 1.55 -23.92 4.15
C PRO A 62 0.45 -23.82 3.08
N MET A 63 0.47 -22.76 2.32
CA MET A 63 -0.36 -22.60 1.13
C MET A 63 0.23 -23.41 -0.03
N SER A 64 -0.60 -24.09 -0.81
CA SER A 64 -0.17 -24.76 -2.03
C SER A 64 0.03 -23.78 -3.19
N TYR A 65 0.95 -24.13 -4.11
CA TYR A 65 1.18 -23.34 -5.32
C TYR A 65 -0.06 -23.26 -6.21
N ASP A 66 -0.75 -24.38 -6.37
CA ASP A 66 -1.95 -24.44 -7.23
C ASP A 66 -3.07 -23.53 -6.70
N ALA A 67 -3.28 -23.52 -5.38
CA ALA A 67 -4.25 -22.62 -4.75
C ALA A 67 -3.89 -21.14 -4.97
N LEU A 68 -2.61 -20.78 -4.83
CA LEU A 68 -2.14 -19.43 -5.08
C LEU A 68 -2.29 -19.03 -6.56
N LEU A 69 -1.89 -19.91 -7.47
CA LEU A 69 -1.99 -19.66 -8.91
C LEU A 69 -3.45 -19.51 -9.36
N GLU A 70 -4.35 -20.34 -8.86
CA GLU A 70 -5.78 -20.24 -9.15
C GLU A 70 -6.37 -18.94 -8.63
N TRP A 71 -6.00 -18.53 -7.41
CA TRP A 71 -6.38 -17.23 -6.90
C TRP A 71 -5.87 -16.08 -7.80
N CYS A 72 -4.61 -16.14 -8.25
CA CYS A 72 -4.07 -15.15 -9.18
C CYS A 72 -4.83 -15.11 -10.51
N ARG A 73 -5.23 -16.27 -11.05
CA ARG A 73 -6.05 -16.35 -12.28
C ARG A 73 -7.41 -15.71 -12.10
N MET A 74 -8.06 -15.99 -10.98
CA MET A 74 -9.35 -15.37 -10.65
C MET A 74 -9.22 -13.85 -10.56
N GLN A 75 -8.16 -13.33 -9.90
CA GLN A 75 -7.90 -11.90 -9.84
C GLN A 75 -7.58 -11.32 -11.23
N ALA A 76 -6.79 -12.01 -12.06
CA ALA A 76 -6.52 -11.62 -13.42
C ALA A 76 -7.80 -11.43 -14.23
N GLY A 77 -8.75 -12.37 -14.13
CA GLY A 77 -10.05 -12.29 -14.80
C GLY A 77 -10.85 -11.03 -14.42
N GLN A 78 -10.75 -10.60 -13.17
CA GLN A 78 -11.45 -9.41 -12.68
C GLN A 78 -10.75 -8.11 -13.05
N PHE A 79 -9.41 -8.06 -12.95
CA PHE A 79 -8.66 -6.81 -13.02
C PHE A 79 -8.01 -6.56 -14.39
N ALA A 80 -7.88 -7.55 -15.27
CA ALA A 80 -7.22 -7.38 -16.56
C ALA A 80 -7.69 -6.15 -17.36
N PRO A 81 -8.99 -5.82 -17.45
CA PRO A 81 -9.44 -4.64 -18.18
C PRO A 81 -8.98 -3.30 -17.59
N TYR A 82 -8.52 -3.29 -16.35
CA TYR A 82 -8.13 -2.09 -15.61
C TYR A 82 -6.61 -1.98 -15.43
N ILE A 83 -5.83 -2.96 -15.90
CA ILE A 83 -4.39 -2.95 -15.78
C ILE A 83 -3.78 -2.17 -16.95
N CYS A 84 -3.05 -1.12 -16.64
CA CYS A 84 -2.34 -0.31 -17.62
C CYS A 84 -1.05 0.27 -17.03
N ASP A 85 -0.24 0.92 -17.84
CA ASP A 85 0.80 1.83 -17.38
C ASP A 85 0.15 3.10 -16.86
N VAL A 86 -0.03 3.16 -15.53
CA VAL A 86 -0.73 4.27 -14.86
C VAL A 86 0.04 5.59 -15.04
N GLY A 87 1.38 5.56 -15.01
CA GLY A 87 2.18 6.75 -15.22
C GLY A 87 1.96 7.35 -16.61
N ALA A 88 2.05 6.53 -17.65
CA ALA A 88 1.79 6.95 -19.03
C ALA A 88 0.34 7.43 -19.21
N PHE A 89 -0.64 6.73 -18.63
CA PHE A 89 -2.05 7.10 -18.69
C PHE A 89 -2.31 8.49 -18.05
N LEU A 90 -1.77 8.73 -16.86
CA LEU A 90 -1.93 9.99 -16.16
C LEU A 90 -1.16 11.13 -16.82
N GLN A 91 0.04 10.85 -17.35
CA GLN A 91 0.80 11.85 -18.12
C GLN A 91 0.02 12.30 -19.35
N GLN A 92 -0.55 11.37 -20.11
CA GLN A 92 -1.40 11.69 -21.28
C GLN A 92 -2.63 12.50 -20.87
N ALA A 93 -3.25 12.15 -19.74
CA ALA A 93 -4.40 12.91 -19.22
C ALA A 93 -4.01 14.36 -18.88
N HIS A 94 -2.87 14.55 -18.22
CA HIS A 94 -2.31 15.86 -17.90
C HIS A 94 -2.03 16.68 -19.17
N ASP A 95 -1.32 16.10 -20.13
CA ASP A 95 -0.96 16.77 -21.38
C ASP A 95 -2.16 17.13 -22.25
N SER A 96 -3.26 16.38 -22.07
CA SER A 96 -4.58 16.68 -22.70
C SER A 96 -5.37 17.75 -21.94
N GLY A 97 -4.80 18.39 -20.92
CA GLY A 97 -5.45 19.44 -20.14
C GLY A 97 -6.54 18.94 -19.17
N LYS A 98 -6.58 17.63 -18.87
CA LYS A 98 -7.51 17.08 -17.88
C LYS A 98 -7.09 17.47 -16.47
N ARG A 99 -8.09 17.76 -15.63
CA ARG A 99 -7.87 17.97 -14.20
C ARG A 99 -7.71 16.62 -13.49
N ILE A 100 -6.63 16.48 -12.73
CA ILE A 100 -6.32 15.29 -11.96
C ILE A 100 -6.48 15.63 -10.49
N VAL A 101 -7.27 14.85 -9.77
CA VAL A 101 -7.40 14.93 -8.32
C VAL A 101 -6.65 13.77 -7.70
N LEU A 102 -5.71 14.08 -6.80
CA LEU A 102 -4.95 13.10 -6.05
C LEU A 102 -5.50 13.05 -4.62
N GLU A 103 -6.06 11.92 -4.23
CA GLU A 103 -6.56 11.69 -2.88
C GLU A 103 -5.49 10.97 -2.05
N ALA A 104 -4.98 11.65 -1.02
CA ALA A 104 -4.12 11.06 -0.01
C ALA A 104 -4.95 10.66 1.24
N GLN A 105 -4.34 10.01 2.20
CA GLN A 105 -5.02 9.52 3.40
C GLN A 105 -4.24 9.84 4.68
N LEU A 106 -4.89 9.74 5.82
CA LEU A 106 -4.34 9.65 7.18
C LEU A 106 -3.67 10.92 7.75
N GLY A 107 -3.14 11.82 6.94
CA GLY A 107 -2.46 13.04 7.39
C GLY A 107 -1.01 12.83 7.87
N ALA A 108 -0.30 13.95 8.08
CA ALA A 108 1.16 13.99 8.29
C ALA A 108 1.64 13.20 9.52
N MET A 109 0.88 13.19 10.62
CA MET A 109 1.27 12.44 11.83
C MET A 109 1.32 10.93 11.65
N ARG A 110 0.75 10.40 10.57
CA ARG A 110 0.75 8.98 10.23
C ARG A 110 1.67 8.64 9.06
N ASP A 111 2.41 9.60 8.55
CA ASP A 111 3.42 9.38 7.51
C ASP A 111 4.52 8.46 8.04
N ILE A 112 5.04 7.56 7.16
CA ILE A 112 6.06 6.57 7.57
C ILE A 112 7.38 7.24 7.97
N ASP A 113 7.73 8.36 7.31
CA ASP A 113 9.01 9.03 7.50
C ASP A 113 8.92 10.20 8.51
N TYR A 114 7.80 10.94 8.49
CA TYR A 114 7.63 12.18 9.24
C TYR A 114 6.60 12.10 10.36
N GLY A 115 5.91 10.96 10.49
CA GLY A 115 4.89 10.78 11.52
C GLY A 115 5.45 10.35 12.87
N ILE A 116 4.53 10.06 13.79
CA ILE A 116 4.84 9.64 15.17
C ILE A 116 5.25 8.15 15.22
N PHE A 117 6.40 7.83 14.64
CA PHE A 117 6.91 6.46 14.60
C PHE A 117 7.02 5.85 16.02
N PRO A 118 6.65 4.56 16.25
CA PRO A 118 6.20 3.56 15.28
C PRO A 118 4.68 3.55 15.00
N PHE A 119 3.91 4.52 15.47
CA PHE A 119 2.46 4.57 15.35
C PHE A 119 2.00 5.18 14.02
N THR A 120 2.75 4.92 12.95
CA THR A 120 2.54 5.44 11.60
C THR A 120 1.80 4.45 10.70
N SER A 121 1.41 4.89 9.51
CA SER A 121 1.09 4.02 8.38
C SER A 121 2.38 3.44 7.79
N SER A 122 2.27 2.44 6.92
CA SER A 122 3.41 1.95 6.14
C SER A 122 3.62 2.74 4.85
N SER A 123 2.89 3.82 4.66
CA SER A 123 2.91 4.65 3.45
C SER A 123 3.24 6.10 3.74
N ASN A 124 3.71 6.81 2.72
CA ASN A 124 3.80 8.25 2.75
C ASN A 124 2.40 8.87 2.58
N THR A 125 2.04 9.75 3.48
CA THR A 125 0.72 10.38 3.55
C THR A 125 0.74 11.87 3.24
N LEU A 126 1.94 12.43 3.06
CA LEU A 126 2.11 13.84 2.71
C LEU A 126 1.71 14.12 1.26
N ALA A 127 1.08 15.26 1.01
CA ALA A 127 0.65 15.68 -0.32
C ALA A 127 1.80 15.72 -1.33
N ALA A 128 3.01 16.07 -0.89
CA ALA A 128 4.21 16.09 -1.72
C ALA A 128 4.56 14.72 -2.35
N TYR A 129 4.15 13.62 -1.72
CA TYR A 129 4.36 12.27 -2.25
C TYR A 129 3.32 11.89 -3.31
N ALA A 130 2.16 12.54 -3.36
CA ALA A 130 1.04 12.11 -4.20
C ALA A 130 1.40 12.01 -5.69
N PRO A 131 2.07 12.99 -6.34
CA PRO A 131 2.50 12.87 -7.73
C PRO A 131 3.49 11.70 -7.95
N LEU A 132 4.43 11.51 -7.02
CA LEU A 132 5.40 10.42 -7.08
C LEU A 132 4.69 9.05 -6.98
N GLY A 133 3.79 8.92 -6.02
CA GLY A 133 2.99 7.70 -5.83
C GLY A 133 2.07 7.38 -7.01
N ALA A 134 1.58 8.39 -7.69
CA ALA A 134 0.76 8.26 -8.90
C ALA A 134 1.56 7.95 -10.17
N GLY A 135 2.89 8.04 -10.14
CA GLY A 135 3.75 7.78 -11.32
C GLY A 135 3.92 8.98 -12.25
N ILE A 136 3.61 10.19 -11.78
CA ILE A 136 3.79 11.46 -12.49
C ILE A 136 4.67 12.43 -11.66
N PRO A 137 5.92 12.06 -11.36
CA PRO A 137 6.76 12.76 -10.36
C PRO A 137 7.05 14.22 -10.71
N ASN A 138 6.95 14.59 -11.99
CA ASN A 138 7.20 15.96 -12.46
C ASN A 138 5.93 16.85 -12.43
N CYS A 139 4.77 16.26 -12.07
CA CYS A 139 3.54 17.02 -11.97
C CYS A 139 3.56 17.92 -10.75
N ARG A 140 3.36 19.23 -10.97
CA ARG A 140 3.23 20.20 -9.89
C ARG A 140 1.78 20.19 -9.37
N LEU A 141 1.64 20.25 -8.04
CA LEU A 141 0.34 20.43 -7.41
C LEU A 141 -0.05 21.91 -7.46
N ASP A 142 -1.16 22.24 -8.12
CA ASP A 142 -1.68 23.61 -8.15
C ASP A 142 -2.33 23.98 -6.82
N HIS A 143 -3.04 23.02 -6.21
CA HIS A 143 -3.75 23.22 -4.96
C HIS A 143 -3.57 22.01 -4.05
N VAL A 144 -3.42 22.25 -2.76
CA VAL A 144 -3.44 21.24 -1.70
C VAL A 144 -4.57 21.59 -0.74
N VAL A 145 -5.51 20.68 -0.59
CA VAL A 145 -6.67 20.84 0.29
C VAL A 145 -6.54 19.89 1.48
N GLY A 146 -6.50 20.42 2.69
CA GLY A 146 -6.55 19.66 3.93
C GLY A 146 -8.00 19.44 4.37
N VAL A 147 -8.37 18.18 4.63
CA VAL A 147 -9.66 17.82 5.20
C VAL A 147 -9.50 17.51 6.66
N LEU A 148 -10.16 18.27 7.51
CA LEU A 148 -10.13 18.11 8.96
C LEU A 148 -11.51 17.72 9.46
N LYS A 149 -11.54 16.87 10.48
CA LYS A 149 -12.75 16.63 11.26
C LYS A 149 -12.95 17.77 12.26
N ALA A 150 -14.19 18.05 12.64
CA ALA A 150 -14.50 18.99 13.71
C ALA A 150 -13.93 18.55 15.06
N TYR A 151 -13.70 17.26 15.24
CA TYR A 151 -13.00 16.66 16.38
C TYR A 151 -12.04 15.58 15.88
N SER A 152 -10.91 15.45 16.52
CA SER A 152 -9.92 14.44 16.14
C SER A 152 -10.36 13.04 16.52
N THR A 153 -10.04 12.06 15.68
CA THR A 153 -10.23 10.65 15.97
C THR A 153 -9.01 9.86 15.54
N CYS A 154 -8.68 8.82 16.29
CA CYS A 154 -7.60 7.91 15.95
C CYS A 154 -8.08 6.47 16.10
N VAL A 155 -7.66 5.60 15.17
CA VAL A 155 -7.88 4.16 15.26
C VAL A 155 -6.55 3.47 15.48
N GLY A 156 -6.48 2.61 16.48
CA GLY A 156 -5.29 1.87 16.87
C GLY A 156 -4.66 2.39 18.16
N ALA A 157 -3.61 1.70 18.61
CA ALA A 157 -2.82 2.12 19.75
C ALA A 157 -1.88 3.27 19.37
N GLY A 158 -1.42 4.00 20.37
CA GLY A 158 -0.44 5.07 20.22
C GLY A 158 -0.92 6.40 20.82
N PRO A 159 -0.02 7.36 20.91
CA PRO A 159 -0.35 8.66 21.48
C PRO A 159 -1.39 9.37 20.62
N PHE A 160 -2.29 10.04 21.29
CA PHE A 160 -3.29 10.90 20.69
C PHE A 160 -2.97 12.33 21.09
N ALA A 161 -2.34 13.08 20.18
CA ALA A 161 -1.75 14.39 20.49
C ALA A 161 -2.76 15.41 21.05
N ALA A 162 -4.06 15.23 20.75
CA ALA A 162 -5.10 16.10 21.29
C ALA A 162 -5.41 15.85 22.79
N GLU A 163 -5.08 14.67 23.33
CA GLU A 163 -5.31 14.38 24.76
C GLU A 163 -4.34 15.15 25.66
N ASN A 164 -3.09 15.32 25.21
CA ASN A 164 -2.08 16.00 26.00
C ASN A 164 -2.30 17.52 26.14
N ALA A 165 -3.09 18.11 25.24
CA ALA A 165 -3.43 19.52 25.29
C ALA A 165 -4.58 19.84 26.28
N MET A 166 -5.29 18.83 26.78
CA MET A 166 -6.43 19.00 27.69
C MET A 166 -6.11 18.65 29.15
N SER A 167 -4.91 18.17 29.44
CA SER A 167 -4.51 17.74 30.79
C SER A 167 -3.64 18.75 31.56
N GLU A 168 -3.45 19.97 31.06
CA GLU A 168 -2.65 21.02 31.69
C GLU A 168 -3.49 22.21 32.24
N ASP A 169 -4.84 22.02 32.40
CA ASP A 169 -5.71 23.00 33.06
C ASP A 169 -6.24 22.46 34.39
#